data_4cd4f54df34eee0095d8824dd31bc736
#
_entry.id   4cd4f54df34eee0095d8824dd31bc736
#
_cell.length_a   1.000
_cell.length_b   1.000
_cell.length_c   1.000
_cell.angle_alpha   90.00
_cell.angle_beta   90.00
_cell.angle_gamma   90.00
#
_symmetry.space_group_name_H-M   'P 1'
#
loop_
_entity.id
_entity.type
_entity.pdbx_description
1 polymer ?
#
loop_
_entity_poly.entity_id
_entity_poly.type
_entity_poly.pdbx_seq_one_letter_code
_entity_poly.pdbx_strand_id
1 'polypeptide(L)'
;MLLCLLGLFCGLAASAGDFAGESVGEPLIPVEKAVVLGDEREDIYLPIMKGRRVAVFSNHSGIVGDRSEGLLYPAGRIGDFVSGSIVPAAAVSSAAVSSSAAVSSSVAAVSSSAAAGSNFSVEESSLLEASLLAPFGTPAPDADSVIYGPHILDLLLSRGVNVTAIFSPEHGFRGDADAGQSVSSSVDAATGVPILSLYSKGDHIPSAEDMSKFDLLVVDIQDVGLRYYTYYITMHHLMEACAIYGKTMLILDRPNPNGFYVDGPVLDLRFKSGIGWLPIPTVHGMTLGELALLIQGEGWLDCQGKSLDLQVVPCLNYRHSTLYRLLRAPSPNLKDMKSIYLYSSTCCFEGTVFTAGRGTDWPFTIYGCPDASPDPSWPVFRFTPRSMPGALKPRYQGQECLGRNLRDLPFEDILRQGIDLRFVEDAFRSVGSSPDFFQPNNAFEKRVGVDWIARMLLDGFSSADIEARWQPDIEAFKALRRPYLLYPEE
;
A
#
# COMPACT_ATOMS: atom_id res chain seq x y z
N MET A 1 17.54 -39.04 -50.72
CA MET A 1 18.81 -39.47 -50.10
C MET A 1 18.62 -39.29 -48.60
N LEU A 2 18.22 -40.34 -47.89
CA LEU A 2 19.06 -41.36 -47.24
C LEU A 2 19.75 -40.74 -45.98
N LEU A 3 19.70 -41.19 -44.78
CA LEU A 3 19.34 -42.42 -44.00
C LEU A 3 19.18 -41.99 -42.55
N CYS A 4 18.22 -42.44 -41.77
CA CYS A 4 18.15 -43.64 -40.90
C CYS A 4 19.25 -43.84 -39.89
N LEU A 5 18.82 -43.94 -38.60
CA LEU A 5 19.10 -45.03 -37.62
C LEU A 5 18.60 -44.57 -36.25
N LEU A 6 17.61 -45.09 -35.67
CA LEU A 6 17.22 -46.30 -34.91
C LEU A 6 18.19 -46.67 -33.76
N GLY A 7 17.58 -46.73 -32.56
CA GLY A 7 17.91 -47.64 -31.46
C GLY A 7 18.16 -46.92 -30.15
N LEU A 8 17.69 -47.22 -28.98
CA LEU A 8 17.14 -48.46 -28.42
C LEU A 8 16.40 -48.12 -27.09
N PHE A 9 15.36 -48.82 -26.78
CA PHE A 9 14.69 -48.90 -25.48
C PHE A 9 15.61 -49.39 -24.37
N CYS A 10 15.53 -48.77 -23.18
CA CYS A 10 15.65 -49.53 -21.93
C CYS A 10 14.81 -48.86 -20.85
N GLY A 11 13.81 -49.52 -20.38
CA GLY A 11 12.94 -49.08 -19.29
C GLY A 11 13.62 -49.29 -17.94
N LEU A 12 13.32 -48.39 -17.01
CA LEU A 12 13.46 -48.63 -15.59
C LEU A 12 12.25 -47.98 -14.91
N ALA A 13 11.39 -48.83 -14.37
CA ALA A 13 10.40 -48.42 -13.41
C ALA A 13 11.11 -47.95 -12.14
N ALA A 14 10.88 -46.70 -11.73
CA ALA A 14 11.28 -46.22 -10.41
C ALA A 14 9.98 -45.78 -9.67
N SER A 15 9.86 -46.36 -8.51
CA SER A 15 8.83 -46.27 -7.51
C SER A 15 8.35 -44.84 -7.19
N ALA A 16 7.04 -44.72 -6.98
CA ALA A 16 6.46 -43.58 -6.26
C ALA A 16 7.07 -43.49 -4.87
N GLY A 17 7.88 -42.51 -4.65
CA GLY A 17 8.37 -42.08 -3.35
C GLY A 17 7.69 -40.78 -2.97
N ASP A 18 7.10 -40.80 -1.79
CA ASP A 18 6.43 -39.67 -1.12
C ASP A 18 7.30 -38.43 -1.14
N PHE A 19 6.85 -37.39 -1.86
CA PHE A 19 7.30 -36.02 -1.65
C PHE A 19 6.26 -35.25 -0.84
N ALA A 20 6.29 -35.47 0.47
CA ALA A 20 5.83 -34.47 1.41
C ALA A 20 6.90 -33.35 1.45
N GLY A 21 6.87 -32.45 0.48
CA GLY A 21 7.66 -31.24 0.49
C GLY A 21 6.93 -30.20 1.33
N GLU A 22 7.31 -30.05 2.59
CA GLU A 22 7.09 -28.81 3.32
C GLU A 22 7.66 -27.69 2.47
N SER A 23 6.81 -26.78 1.97
CA SER A 23 7.24 -25.56 1.31
C SER A 23 7.80 -24.62 2.37
N VAL A 24 9.06 -24.78 2.72
CA VAL A 24 9.81 -23.76 3.44
C VAL A 24 9.80 -22.52 2.54
N GLY A 25 9.17 -21.47 2.99
CA GLY A 25 9.16 -20.19 2.30
C GLY A 25 10.61 -19.77 2.00
N GLU A 26 10.88 -19.31 0.78
CA GLU A 26 12.20 -18.72 0.51
C GLU A 26 12.42 -17.52 1.45
N PRO A 27 13.62 -17.41 2.05
CA PRO A 27 13.89 -16.33 2.99
C PRO A 27 13.84 -14.97 2.27
N LEU A 28 13.37 -13.94 2.98
CA LEU A 28 13.49 -12.55 2.53
C LEU A 28 14.96 -12.19 2.40
N ILE A 29 15.34 -11.55 1.30
CA ILE A 29 16.73 -11.20 0.99
C ILE A 29 16.91 -9.70 1.20
N PRO A 30 17.89 -9.23 1.99
CA PRO A 30 18.18 -7.80 2.12
C PRO A 30 18.57 -7.17 0.77
N VAL A 31 18.24 -5.91 0.57
CA VAL A 31 18.72 -5.15 -0.59
C VAL A 31 20.25 -4.99 -0.49
N GLU A 32 20.96 -5.22 -1.60
CA GLU A 32 22.42 -5.11 -1.67
C GLU A 32 22.94 -3.72 -1.30
N LYS A 33 22.13 -2.67 -1.55
CA LYS A 33 22.45 -1.28 -1.27
C LYS A 33 21.23 -0.59 -0.71
N ALA A 34 21.43 0.33 0.22
CA ALA A 34 20.35 1.15 0.75
C ALA A 34 19.62 1.89 -0.39
N VAL A 35 18.30 1.97 -0.28
CA VAL A 35 17.49 2.79 -1.18
C VAL A 35 17.83 4.25 -0.93
N VAL A 36 18.05 5.02 -2.01
CA VAL A 36 18.25 6.47 -1.96
C VAL A 36 16.98 7.11 -2.54
N LEU A 37 16.33 7.95 -1.77
CA LEU A 37 15.09 8.61 -2.18
C LEU A 37 15.34 9.73 -3.19
N GLY A 38 14.32 10.12 -3.94
CA GLY A 38 14.40 11.26 -4.84
C GLY A 38 14.76 12.56 -4.12
N ASP A 39 14.31 12.73 -2.87
CA ASP A 39 14.58 13.90 -2.03
C ASP A 39 16.02 13.99 -1.49
N GLU A 40 16.79 12.91 -1.53
CA GLU A 40 18.21 12.88 -1.19
C GLU A 40 19.12 13.29 -2.35
N ARG A 41 18.58 13.43 -3.56
CA ARG A 41 19.33 13.72 -4.78
C ARG A 41 19.40 15.22 -5.06
N GLU A 42 19.92 15.97 -4.09
CA GLU A 42 20.04 17.44 -4.13
C GLU A 42 20.81 17.93 -5.36
N ASP A 43 21.81 17.19 -5.81
CA ASP A 43 22.61 17.48 -7.01
C ASP A 43 21.77 17.50 -8.30
N ILE A 44 20.66 16.78 -8.33
CA ILE A 44 19.73 16.72 -9.46
C ILE A 44 18.70 17.84 -9.38
N TYR A 45 18.00 17.99 -8.25
CA TYR A 45 16.83 18.85 -8.21
C TYR A 45 17.14 20.32 -7.83
N LEU A 46 18.16 20.61 -7.04
CA LEU A 46 18.50 22.02 -6.68
C LEU A 46 18.83 22.88 -7.91
N PRO A 47 19.60 22.40 -8.92
CA PRO A 47 19.80 23.17 -10.15
C PRO A 47 18.51 23.54 -10.89
N ILE A 48 17.50 22.66 -10.87
CA ILE A 48 16.19 22.89 -11.51
C ILE A 48 15.42 24.02 -10.80
N MET A 49 15.56 24.14 -9.49
CA MET A 49 14.90 25.17 -8.65
C MET A 49 15.56 26.53 -8.69
N LYS A 50 16.80 26.62 -9.18
CA LYS A 50 17.61 27.85 -9.11
C LYS A 50 16.91 29.04 -9.79
N GLY A 51 16.71 30.11 -9.01
CA GLY A 51 16.11 31.35 -9.50
C GLY A 51 14.59 31.31 -9.71
N ARG A 52 13.94 30.20 -9.37
CA ARG A 52 12.48 30.03 -9.47
C ARG A 52 11.81 30.26 -8.11
N ARG A 53 10.56 30.69 -8.14
CA ARG A 53 9.66 30.63 -6.98
C ARG A 53 9.12 29.19 -6.91
N VAL A 54 9.26 28.56 -5.76
CA VAL A 54 8.94 27.16 -5.58
C VAL A 54 7.73 27.01 -4.66
N ALA A 55 6.75 26.19 -5.05
CA ALA A 55 5.74 25.65 -4.16
C ALA A 55 6.07 24.20 -3.82
N VAL A 56 5.64 23.74 -2.65
CA VAL A 56 5.86 22.36 -2.19
C VAL A 56 4.51 21.70 -1.91
N PHE A 57 4.25 20.55 -2.52
CA PHE A 57 3.18 19.65 -2.14
C PHE A 57 3.76 18.53 -1.27
N SER A 58 3.49 18.59 0.01
CA SER A 58 4.03 17.67 1.01
C SER A 58 3.17 17.64 2.27
N ASN A 59 3.50 16.72 3.18
CA ASN A 59 2.97 16.65 4.53
C ASN A 59 4.05 16.15 5.49
N HIS A 60 3.67 15.73 6.71
CA HIS A 60 4.58 15.22 7.74
C HIS A 60 5.45 14.03 7.30
N SER A 61 5.13 13.36 6.19
CA SER A 61 5.92 12.26 5.65
C SER A 61 7.08 12.71 4.75
N GLY A 62 7.14 13.98 4.35
CA GLY A 62 8.21 14.55 3.51
C GLY A 62 9.53 14.76 4.28
N ILE A 63 10.06 13.70 4.87
CA ILE A 63 11.33 13.67 5.59
C ILE A 63 12.43 13.18 4.67
N VAL A 64 13.42 14.02 4.46
CA VAL A 64 14.55 13.72 3.57
C VAL A 64 15.39 12.59 4.14
N GLY A 65 15.70 11.62 3.28
CA GLY A 65 16.52 10.48 3.68
C GLY A 65 15.85 9.58 4.71
N ASP A 66 14.53 9.46 4.66
CA ASP A 66 13.78 8.47 5.42
C ASP A 66 14.20 7.05 4.99
N ARG A 67 15.42 6.67 5.37
CA ARG A 67 16.03 5.39 5.00
C ARG A 67 15.50 4.31 5.91
N SER A 68 14.85 3.34 5.30
CA SER A 68 14.60 2.06 5.92
C SER A 68 15.42 0.97 5.24
N GLU A 69 15.83 -0.03 5.99
CA GLU A 69 16.36 -1.25 5.40
C GLU A 69 15.24 -1.92 4.60
N GLY A 70 15.45 -2.09 3.30
CA GLY A 70 14.52 -2.79 2.43
C GLY A 70 14.80 -4.29 2.41
N LEU A 71 13.75 -5.08 2.27
CA LEU A 71 13.84 -6.51 1.97
C LEU A 71 13.40 -6.75 0.52
N LEU A 72 14.02 -7.70 -0.16
CA LEU A 72 13.52 -8.17 -1.46
C LEU A 72 12.44 -9.22 -1.22
N TYR A 73 11.28 -9.01 -1.83
CA TYR A 73 10.25 -10.03 -1.90
C TYR A 73 10.64 -11.02 -3.00
N PRO A 74 10.62 -12.35 -2.76
CA PRO A 74 10.97 -13.32 -3.78
C PRO A 74 10.05 -13.19 -4.99
N ALA A 75 10.62 -12.83 -6.15
CA ALA A 75 9.88 -12.74 -7.40
C ALA A 75 9.31 -14.11 -7.78
N GLY A 76 8.12 -14.11 -8.37
CA GLY A 76 7.45 -15.33 -8.87
C GLY A 76 6.33 -15.87 -7.98
N ARG A 77 6.22 -15.47 -6.71
CA ARG A 77 5.18 -16.04 -5.82
C ARG A 77 3.80 -15.41 -5.96
N ILE A 78 3.69 -14.15 -6.28
CA ILE A 78 2.38 -13.52 -6.56
C ILE A 78 1.88 -13.89 -7.97
N GLY A 79 2.81 -14.03 -8.94
CA GLY A 79 2.49 -14.51 -10.30
C GLY A 79 2.02 -15.95 -10.34
N ASP A 80 2.55 -16.82 -9.48
CA ASP A 80 2.19 -18.24 -9.45
C ASP A 80 0.82 -18.49 -8.81
N PHE A 81 0.33 -17.59 -7.94
CA PHE A 81 -1.03 -17.64 -7.39
C PHE A 81 -2.10 -17.30 -8.45
N VAL A 82 -1.76 -16.53 -9.47
CA VAL A 82 -2.66 -16.19 -10.59
C VAL A 82 -2.86 -17.35 -11.54
N SER A 83 -2.00 -18.38 -11.54
CA SER A 83 -2.06 -19.53 -12.44
C SER A 83 -2.78 -20.78 -11.88
N GLY A 84 -3.73 -20.61 -10.95
CA GLY A 84 -4.76 -21.64 -10.73
C GLY A 84 -4.44 -22.76 -9.74
N SER A 85 -3.52 -22.60 -8.81
CA SER A 85 -3.33 -23.56 -7.70
C SER A 85 -3.87 -23.00 -6.38
N ILE A 86 -5.16 -22.71 -6.35
CA ILE A 86 -5.88 -22.45 -5.09
C ILE A 86 -6.02 -23.78 -4.37
N VAL A 87 -5.30 -23.94 -3.24
CA VAL A 87 -5.59 -25.05 -2.32
C VAL A 87 -6.94 -24.73 -1.66
N PRO A 88 -7.99 -25.56 -1.82
CA PRO A 88 -9.28 -25.31 -1.22
C PRO A 88 -9.15 -25.21 0.31
N ALA A 89 -9.86 -24.28 0.93
CA ALA A 89 -9.89 -24.06 2.37
C ALA A 89 -10.23 -25.33 3.21
N ALA A 90 -10.73 -26.39 2.58
CA ALA A 90 -10.97 -27.70 3.18
C ALA A 90 -9.70 -28.46 3.58
N ALA A 91 -8.50 -28.08 3.09
CA ALA A 91 -7.26 -28.75 3.44
C ALA A 91 -6.62 -28.21 4.75
N VAL A 92 -7.04 -27.04 5.23
CA VAL A 92 -6.52 -26.42 6.46
C VAL A 92 -7.28 -26.87 7.71
N SER A 93 -8.50 -27.40 7.58
CA SER A 93 -9.34 -27.79 8.72
C SER A 93 -9.09 -29.20 9.28
N SER A 94 -8.30 -30.05 8.62
CA SER A 94 -8.09 -31.44 9.07
C SER A 94 -6.81 -31.68 9.87
N ALA A 95 -5.93 -30.68 10.02
CA ALA A 95 -4.68 -30.81 10.78
C ALA A 95 -4.75 -30.29 12.23
N ALA A 96 -5.85 -29.67 12.65
CA ALA A 96 -5.96 -29.01 13.95
C ALA A 96 -6.72 -29.82 15.03
N VAL A 97 -7.08 -31.09 14.79
CA VAL A 97 -7.74 -31.94 15.82
C VAL A 97 -6.97 -33.25 16.00
N SER A 98 -5.84 -33.22 16.65
CA SER A 98 -5.34 -34.24 17.55
C SER A 98 -3.93 -33.92 18.06
N SER A 99 -3.79 -33.27 19.18
CA SER A 99 -2.82 -33.65 20.24
C SER A 99 -2.84 -32.64 21.36
N SER A 100 -3.69 -32.92 22.35
CA SER A 100 -3.41 -32.53 23.73
C SER A 100 -2.60 -33.66 24.34
N ALA A 101 -1.31 -33.51 24.52
CA ALA A 101 -0.55 -34.08 25.64
C ALA A 101 0.95 -33.76 25.49
N ALA A 102 1.48 -33.27 26.61
CA ALA A 102 2.88 -33.38 27.06
C ALA A 102 3.96 -32.50 26.40
N VAL A 103 4.19 -31.38 27.06
CA VAL A 103 5.48 -30.67 27.09
C VAL A 103 6.50 -31.55 27.84
N SER A 104 7.59 -31.91 27.20
CA SER A 104 8.87 -32.13 27.87
C SER A 104 10.03 -31.92 26.89
N SER A 105 10.95 -31.10 27.36
CA SER A 105 12.25 -30.72 26.82
C SER A 105 13.07 -31.83 26.18
N SER A 106 13.62 -31.58 24.99
CA SER A 106 14.99 -32.02 24.68
C SER A 106 15.54 -31.22 23.47
N VAL A 107 16.55 -30.41 23.75
CA VAL A 107 17.48 -29.87 22.80
C VAL A 107 18.34 -31.02 22.28
N ALA A 108 18.30 -31.29 20.99
CA ALA A 108 19.28 -32.14 20.34
C ALA A 108 19.75 -31.50 19.05
N ALA A 109 21.04 -31.26 18.99
CA ALA A 109 21.81 -30.75 17.91
C ALA A 109 21.62 -31.59 16.62
N VAL A 110 21.44 -30.92 15.47
CA VAL A 110 21.67 -31.53 14.16
C VAL A 110 22.77 -30.73 13.45
N SER A 111 23.82 -31.47 13.17
CA SER A 111 25.04 -31.03 12.50
C SER A 111 24.81 -30.79 11.01
N SER A 112 25.45 -29.73 10.55
CA SER A 112 25.79 -29.26 9.23
C SER A 112 25.89 -30.27 8.07
N SER A 113 25.29 -29.88 6.92
CA SER A 113 25.97 -30.07 5.63
C SER A 113 25.78 -28.77 4.83
N ALA A 114 26.91 -28.16 4.48
CA ALA A 114 27.00 -26.90 3.77
C ALA A 114 26.68 -27.06 2.28
N ALA A 115 25.81 -26.20 1.76
CA ALA A 115 25.80 -25.77 0.38
C ALA A 115 25.90 -24.24 0.36
N ALA A 116 26.86 -23.72 -0.39
CA ALA A 116 27.24 -22.32 -0.45
C ALA A 116 26.11 -21.47 -1.09
N GLY A 117 25.78 -20.34 -0.46
CA GLY A 117 24.95 -19.29 -1.05
C GLY A 117 24.00 -18.63 -0.07
N SER A 118 24.48 -17.58 0.57
CA SER A 118 23.86 -16.55 1.42
C SER A 118 24.20 -16.67 2.92
N ASN A 119 25.01 -15.71 3.35
CA ASN A 119 25.52 -15.61 4.73
C ASN A 119 24.55 -14.84 5.65
N PHE A 120 23.26 -15.21 5.71
CA PHE A 120 22.37 -14.66 6.72
C PHE A 120 21.97 -15.77 7.70
N SER A 121 22.12 -15.48 9.00
CA SER A 121 21.66 -16.38 10.05
C SER A 121 20.15 -16.28 10.19
N VAL A 122 19.50 -17.32 10.68
CA VAL A 122 18.06 -17.33 11.02
C VAL A 122 17.72 -16.20 12.00
N GLU A 123 18.67 -15.73 12.82
CA GLU A 123 18.53 -14.60 13.73
C GLU A 123 18.39 -13.26 13.00
N GLU A 124 19.12 -13.03 11.91
CA GLU A 124 19.03 -11.76 11.13
C GLU A 124 17.70 -11.66 10.38
N SER A 125 17.18 -12.75 9.84
CA SER A 125 15.83 -12.77 9.22
C SER A 125 14.74 -12.48 10.23
N SER A 126 14.86 -12.98 11.46
CA SER A 126 13.89 -12.73 12.54
C SER A 126 13.94 -11.30 13.08
N LEU A 127 15.11 -10.66 13.08
CA LEU A 127 15.28 -9.27 13.48
C LEU A 127 14.69 -8.30 12.44
N LEU A 128 14.86 -8.58 11.15
CA LEU A 128 14.28 -7.80 10.06
C LEU A 128 12.75 -7.91 10.02
N GLU A 129 12.22 -9.12 10.25
CA GLU A 129 10.78 -9.32 10.38
C GLU A 129 10.23 -8.57 11.59
N ALA A 130 10.89 -8.63 12.74
CA ALA A 130 10.54 -7.85 13.93
C ALA A 130 10.59 -6.32 13.65
N SER A 131 11.54 -5.87 12.84
CA SER A 131 11.64 -4.47 12.42
C SER A 131 10.44 -4.04 11.56
N LEU A 132 9.99 -4.87 10.60
CA LEU A 132 8.80 -4.58 9.79
C LEU A 132 7.51 -4.57 10.62
N LEU A 133 7.46 -5.32 11.70
CA LEU A 133 6.31 -5.41 12.59
C LEU A 133 6.29 -4.34 13.69
N ALA A 134 7.41 -3.62 13.89
CA ALA A 134 7.47 -2.57 14.91
C ALA A 134 6.55 -1.39 14.57
N PRO A 135 5.85 -0.78 15.56
CA PRO A 135 5.10 0.44 15.36
C PRO A 135 5.99 1.55 14.82
N PHE A 136 5.43 2.42 13.97
CA PHE A 136 6.14 3.59 13.47
C PHE A 136 6.61 4.49 14.63
N GLY A 137 7.81 5.04 14.52
CA GLY A 137 8.44 5.85 15.55
C GLY A 137 9.21 5.08 16.61
N THR A 138 9.19 3.73 16.61
CA THR A 138 10.14 2.94 17.40
C THR A 138 11.43 2.76 16.62
N PRO A 139 12.61 3.00 17.23
CA PRO A 139 13.89 2.65 16.62
C PRO A 139 13.91 1.16 16.28
N ALA A 140 14.54 0.79 15.17
CA ALA A 140 14.88 -0.60 14.93
C ALA A 140 15.76 -1.10 16.10
N PRO A 141 15.67 -2.39 16.51
CA PRO A 141 16.39 -2.90 17.68
C PRO A 141 17.90 -2.64 17.69
N ASP A 142 18.51 -2.47 16.51
CA ASP A 142 19.95 -2.29 16.32
C ASP A 142 20.34 -0.90 15.77
N ALA A 143 19.38 0.03 15.66
CA ALA A 143 19.67 1.36 15.17
C ALA A 143 20.27 2.21 16.30
N ASP A 144 21.59 2.31 16.36
CA ASP A 144 22.28 3.42 16.98
C ASP A 144 21.78 4.73 16.33
N SER A 145 20.80 5.37 16.99
CA SER A 145 20.20 6.65 16.60
C SER A 145 19.73 6.73 15.12
N VAL A 146 18.44 6.48 14.85
CA VAL A 146 17.80 6.91 13.60
C VAL A 146 17.86 8.45 13.57
N ILE A 147 18.81 9.00 12.84
CA ILE A 147 18.87 10.44 12.59
C ILE A 147 17.84 10.70 11.48
N TYR A 148 16.63 11.13 11.88
CA TYR A 148 15.66 11.64 10.92
C TYR A 148 16.26 12.86 10.22
N GLY A 149 16.25 12.86 8.90
CA GLY A 149 16.57 14.04 8.11
C GLY A 149 15.60 15.20 8.39
N PRO A 150 15.90 16.40 7.90
CA PRO A 150 14.98 17.53 7.98
C PRO A 150 13.74 17.25 7.09
N HIS A 151 12.65 17.92 7.37
CA HIS A 151 11.55 17.97 6.41
C HIS A 151 12.01 18.65 5.11
N ILE A 152 11.51 18.23 3.95
CA ILE A 152 11.91 18.79 2.64
C ILE A 152 11.79 20.31 2.59
N LEU A 153 10.74 20.89 3.18
CA LEU A 153 10.59 22.34 3.29
C LEU A 153 11.78 22.98 3.99
N ASP A 154 12.18 22.42 5.14
CA ASP A 154 13.27 22.97 5.95
C ASP A 154 14.61 22.82 5.22
N LEU A 155 14.81 21.70 4.51
CA LEU A 155 16.00 21.50 3.66
C LEU A 155 16.05 22.57 2.56
N LEU A 156 14.98 22.72 1.77
CA LEU A 156 14.95 23.68 0.67
C LEU A 156 15.22 25.12 1.14
N LEU A 157 14.62 25.53 2.24
CA LEU A 157 14.87 26.84 2.85
C LEU A 157 16.33 26.98 3.30
N SER A 158 16.92 25.96 3.90
CA SER A 158 18.33 25.95 4.32
C SER A 158 19.31 26.06 3.15
N ARG A 159 18.91 25.57 1.97
CA ARG A 159 19.66 25.69 0.70
C ARG A 159 19.41 27.02 -0.02
N GLY A 160 18.62 27.92 0.56
CA GLY A 160 18.31 29.22 -0.02
C GLY A 160 17.33 29.16 -1.19
N VAL A 161 16.55 28.09 -1.31
CA VAL A 161 15.46 28.00 -2.31
C VAL A 161 14.35 28.96 -1.93
N ASN A 162 13.84 29.73 -2.88
CA ASN A 162 12.74 30.67 -2.67
C ASN A 162 11.40 29.92 -2.63
N VAL A 163 11.06 29.32 -1.48
CA VAL A 163 9.78 28.64 -1.26
C VAL A 163 8.71 29.67 -0.92
N THR A 164 7.69 29.77 -1.76
CA THR A 164 6.64 30.81 -1.70
C THR A 164 5.28 30.28 -1.27
N ALA A 165 5.06 28.96 -1.32
CA ALA A 165 3.79 28.35 -0.95
C ALA A 165 3.95 26.86 -0.61
N ILE A 166 3.01 26.35 0.19
CA ILE A 166 2.85 24.93 0.51
C ILE A 166 1.44 24.55 0.09
N PHE A 167 1.30 23.42 -0.64
CA PHE A 167 0.04 22.72 -0.83
C PHE A 167 0.00 21.55 0.14
N SER A 168 -1.07 21.47 0.92
CA SER A 168 -1.26 20.40 1.92
C SER A 168 -2.35 19.44 1.45
N PRO A 169 -2.10 18.11 1.50
CA PRO A 169 -3.12 17.11 1.26
C PRO A 169 -4.08 16.97 2.44
N GLU A 170 -4.95 15.96 2.37
CA GLU A 170 -5.72 15.48 3.51
C GLU A 170 -4.81 15.22 4.72
N HIS A 171 -5.27 15.44 5.93
CA HIS A 171 -4.54 15.41 7.21
C HIS A 171 -3.63 16.60 7.52
N GLY A 172 -3.56 17.62 6.66
CA GLY A 172 -2.79 18.82 6.92
C GLY A 172 -1.26 18.67 6.70
N PHE A 173 -0.56 19.80 6.70
CA PHE A 173 0.87 19.84 6.38
C PHE A 173 1.74 19.18 7.47
N ARG A 174 1.39 19.35 8.74
CA ARG A 174 2.12 18.76 9.87
C ARG A 174 1.47 17.48 10.42
N GLY A 175 0.41 16.96 9.75
CA GLY A 175 -0.23 15.69 10.12
C GLY A 175 -1.17 15.78 11.33
N ASP A 176 -1.66 16.96 11.65
CA ASP A 176 -2.46 17.29 12.84
C ASP A 176 -3.97 17.34 12.58
N ALA A 177 -4.43 17.12 11.35
CA ALA A 177 -5.83 17.12 10.98
C ALA A 177 -6.43 15.70 10.84
N ASP A 178 -7.66 15.51 11.33
CA ASP A 178 -8.40 14.26 11.13
C ASP A 178 -8.86 14.07 9.67
N ALA A 179 -9.10 12.81 9.28
CA ALA A 179 -9.60 12.46 7.94
C ALA A 179 -10.91 13.20 7.63
N GLY A 180 -10.97 13.87 6.47
CA GLY A 180 -12.13 14.64 6.03
C GLY A 180 -12.30 16.00 6.72
N GLN A 181 -11.39 16.41 7.58
CA GLN A 181 -11.43 17.74 8.18
C GLN A 181 -10.99 18.81 7.16
N SER A 182 -11.76 19.91 7.07
CA SER A 182 -11.39 21.03 6.20
C SER A 182 -10.18 21.77 6.79
N VAL A 183 -9.07 21.77 6.01
CA VAL A 183 -7.88 22.56 6.34
C VAL A 183 -8.05 23.95 5.72
N SER A 184 -8.15 24.98 6.53
CA SER A 184 -8.17 26.37 6.04
C SER A 184 -6.75 26.82 5.64
N SER A 185 -6.67 27.75 4.68
CA SER A 185 -5.39 28.43 4.38
C SER A 185 -4.81 29.06 5.63
N SER A 186 -3.53 28.82 5.88
CA SER A 186 -2.81 29.23 7.09
C SER A 186 -1.35 29.54 6.74
N VAL A 187 -0.54 29.75 7.73
CA VAL A 187 0.92 29.94 7.58
C VAL A 187 1.61 28.87 8.42
N ASP A 188 2.63 28.23 7.88
CA ASP A 188 3.45 27.30 8.65
C ASP A 188 4.18 28.09 9.77
N ALA A 189 3.86 27.76 11.01
CA ALA A 189 4.35 28.51 12.17
C ALA A 189 5.89 28.48 12.33
N ALA A 190 6.54 27.43 11.82
CA ALA A 190 7.99 27.27 11.94
C ALA A 190 8.75 28.10 10.90
N THR A 191 8.21 28.23 9.69
CA THR A 191 8.93 28.81 8.55
C THR A 191 8.34 30.12 8.03
N GLY A 192 7.09 30.42 8.39
CA GLY A 192 6.37 31.59 7.87
C GLY A 192 5.85 31.41 6.43
N VAL A 193 6.02 30.23 5.80
CA VAL A 193 5.56 29.97 4.43
C VAL A 193 4.05 29.77 4.42
N PRO A 194 3.30 30.42 3.48
CA PRO A 194 1.85 30.23 3.37
C PRO A 194 1.47 28.80 3.01
N ILE A 195 0.50 28.23 3.72
CA ILE A 195 -0.15 26.96 3.40
C ILE A 195 -1.44 27.24 2.64
N LEU A 196 -1.53 26.75 1.41
CA LEU A 196 -2.67 26.90 0.53
C LEU A 196 -3.54 25.64 0.62
N SER A 197 -4.79 25.82 1.03
CA SER A 197 -5.72 24.68 1.16
C SER A 197 -6.36 24.33 -0.17
N LEU A 198 -6.27 23.06 -0.55
CA LEU A 198 -6.98 22.48 -1.70
C LEU A 198 -8.41 22.03 -1.35
N TYR A 199 -8.77 22.04 -0.06
CA TYR A 199 -10.04 21.50 0.45
C TYR A 199 -11.04 22.60 0.86
N SER A 200 -10.68 23.87 0.75
CA SER A 200 -11.51 24.98 1.23
C SER A 200 -12.73 25.29 0.38
N LYS A 201 -12.73 24.95 -0.91
CA LYS A 201 -13.79 25.29 -1.88
C LYS A 201 -14.54 24.08 -2.45
N GLY A 202 -14.19 22.87 -2.08
CA GLY A 202 -14.86 21.63 -2.49
C GLY A 202 -14.51 21.10 -3.89
N ASP A 203 -13.79 21.86 -4.69
CA ASP A 203 -13.37 21.49 -6.07
C ASP A 203 -11.93 20.95 -6.16
N HIS A 204 -11.16 21.03 -5.07
CA HIS A 204 -9.78 20.53 -4.95
C HIS A 204 -8.78 21.10 -5.97
N ILE A 205 -9.14 22.19 -6.68
CA ILE A 205 -8.33 22.84 -7.71
C ILE A 205 -7.80 24.17 -7.18
N PRO A 206 -6.47 24.44 -7.27
CA PRO A 206 -5.91 25.73 -6.88
C PRO A 206 -6.48 26.88 -7.70
N SER A 207 -6.67 28.05 -7.05
CA SER A 207 -7.10 29.25 -7.75
C SER A 207 -6.00 29.82 -8.65
N ALA A 208 -6.37 30.62 -9.67
CA ALA A 208 -5.39 31.35 -10.49
C ALA A 208 -4.44 32.22 -9.65
N GLU A 209 -4.95 32.80 -8.56
CA GLU A 209 -4.16 33.58 -7.60
C GLU A 209 -3.10 32.69 -6.93
N ASP A 210 -3.48 31.50 -6.46
CA ASP A 210 -2.55 30.56 -5.84
C ASP A 210 -1.49 30.09 -6.83
N MET A 211 -1.90 29.76 -8.07
CA MET A 211 -0.99 29.35 -9.14
C MET A 211 -0.04 30.47 -9.59
N SER A 212 -0.37 31.73 -9.34
CA SER A 212 0.51 32.87 -9.64
C SER A 212 1.69 33.02 -8.68
N LYS A 213 1.64 32.39 -7.51
CA LYS A 213 2.61 32.54 -6.43
C LYS A 213 3.93 31.83 -6.69
N PHE A 214 3.97 30.86 -7.61
CA PHE A 214 5.15 30.05 -7.89
C PHE A 214 5.37 29.79 -9.39
N ASP A 215 6.52 29.26 -9.73
CA ASP A 215 6.92 28.88 -11.10
C ASP A 215 7.11 27.38 -11.24
N LEU A 216 7.45 26.70 -10.15
CA LEU A 216 7.73 25.28 -10.07
C LEU A 216 7.06 24.69 -8.82
N LEU A 217 6.36 23.57 -8.99
CA LEU A 217 5.79 22.77 -7.89
C LEU A 217 6.67 21.54 -7.64
N VAL A 218 7.17 21.41 -6.42
CA VAL A 218 7.84 20.21 -5.94
C VAL A 218 6.82 19.30 -5.25
N VAL A 219 6.79 18.04 -5.61
CA VAL A 219 5.99 17.00 -4.96
C VAL A 219 6.94 16.08 -4.19
N ASP A 220 6.79 16.03 -2.88
CA ASP A 220 7.53 15.15 -1.97
C ASP A 220 6.60 14.64 -0.88
N ILE A 221 6.01 13.47 -1.10
CA ILE A 221 5.01 12.88 -0.21
C ILE A 221 5.03 11.35 -0.30
N GLN A 222 4.85 10.69 0.84
CA GLN A 222 4.80 9.23 0.90
C GLN A 222 3.37 8.73 0.65
N ASP A 223 3.18 8.00 -0.44
CA ASP A 223 1.97 7.24 -0.75
C ASP A 223 2.10 5.78 -0.30
N VAL A 224 1.00 5.03 -0.28
CA VAL A 224 0.97 3.60 0.07
C VAL A 224 0.56 2.69 -1.09
N GLY A 225 0.41 3.24 -2.30
CA GLY A 225 0.16 2.48 -3.52
C GLY A 225 -1.25 1.91 -3.67
N LEU A 226 -2.24 2.49 -2.99
CA LEU A 226 -3.62 2.03 -3.00
C LEU A 226 -4.57 3.10 -3.55
N ARG A 227 -5.46 2.71 -4.47
CA ARG A 227 -6.37 3.63 -5.18
C ARG A 227 -7.18 4.54 -4.25
N TYR A 228 -7.59 4.08 -3.09
CA TYR A 228 -8.36 4.87 -2.13
C TYR A 228 -7.50 5.66 -1.14
N TYR A 229 -6.16 5.63 -1.30
CA TYR A 229 -5.25 6.51 -0.59
C TYR A 229 -5.04 7.79 -1.43
N THR A 230 -5.59 8.91 -0.99
CA THR A 230 -6.03 10.01 -1.86
C THR A 230 -4.95 11.00 -2.33
N TYR A 231 -3.67 10.78 -1.98
CA TYR A 231 -2.61 11.71 -2.34
C TYR A 231 -2.39 11.80 -3.86
N TYR A 232 -2.53 10.68 -4.58
CA TYR A 232 -2.45 10.68 -6.03
C TYR A 232 -3.59 11.49 -6.68
N ILE A 233 -4.78 11.58 -6.06
CA ILE A 233 -5.90 12.38 -6.55
C ILE A 233 -5.56 13.86 -6.44
N THR A 234 -5.00 14.27 -5.30
CA THR A 234 -4.52 15.64 -5.10
C THR A 234 -3.42 15.97 -6.09
N MET A 235 -2.45 15.06 -6.30
CA MET A 235 -1.40 15.20 -7.31
C MET A 235 -1.98 15.36 -8.70
N HIS A 236 -2.99 14.56 -9.09
CA HIS A 236 -3.67 14.65 -10.38
C HIS A 236 -4.25 16.06 -10.62
N HIS A 237 -4.98 16.63 -9.66
CA HIS A 237 -5.52 17.98 -9.78
C HIS A 237 -4.42 19.05 -9.85
N LEU A 238 -3.33 18.87 -9.13
CA LEU A 238 -2.16 19.75 -9.22
C LEU A 238 -1.46 19.62 -10.59
N MET A 239 -1.41 18.42 -11.19
CA MET A 239 -0.90 18.20 -12.55
C MET A 239 -1.73 18.98 -13.59
N GLU A 240 -3.06 18.88 -13.52
CA GLU A 240 -3.97 19.66 -14.38
C GLU A 240 -3.76 21.17 -14.23
N ALA A 241 -3.71 21.64 -12.97
CA ALA A 241 -3.48 23.04 -12.68
C ALA A 241 -2.10 23.51 -13.20
N CYS A 242 -1.03 22.73 -12.99
CA CYS A 242 0.30 23.06 -13.51
C CYS A 242 0.30 23.16 -15.04
N ALA A 243 -0.36 22.24 -15.74
CA ALA A 243 -0.50 22.29 -17.20
C ALA A 243 -1.25 23.57 -17.65
N ILE A 244 -2.43 23.83 -17.04
CA ILE A 244 -3.28 24.97 -17.39
C ILE A 244 -2.56 26.31 -17.17
N TYR A 245 -1.78 26.43 -16.11
CA TYR A 245 -1.09 27.69 -15.76
C TYR A 245 0.39 27.72 -16.18
N GLY A 246 0.87 26.73 -16.95
CA GLY A 246 2.23 26.67 -17.49
C GLY A 246 3.30 26.59 -16.40
N LYS A 247 3.06 25.78 -15.34
CA LYS A 247 4.00 25.53 -14.26
C LYS A 247 4.72 24.22 -14.47
N THR A 248 6.00 24.16 -14.13
CA THR A 248 6.76 22.91 -14.06
C THR A 248 6.34 22.14 -12.82
N MET A 249 6.16 20.81 -12.93
CA MET A 249 6.01 19.91 -11.78
C MET A 249 7.24 19.02 -11.68
N LEU A 250 7.81 18.94 -10.48
CA LEU A 250 8.97 18.13 -10.16
C LEU A 250 8.61 17.17 -9.02
N ILE A 251 8.61 15.88 -9.30
CA ILE A 251 8.33 14.85 -8.31
C ILE A 251 9.66 14.29 -7.78
N LEU A 252 9.87 14.38 -6.47
CA LEU A 252 10.94 13.67 -5.76
C LEU A 252 10.37 12.33 -5.33
N ASP A 253 10.67 11.28 -6.12
CA ASP A 253 9.95 10.03 -6.00
C ASP A 253 10.33 9.24 -4.75
N ARG A 254 9.38 8.44 -4.25
CA ARG A 254 9.50 7.61 -3.05
C ARG A 254 9.05 6.19 -3.33
N PRO A 255 9.65 5.19 -2.65
CA PRO A 255 9.23 3.81 -2.77
C PRO A 255 7.75 3.63 -2.42
N ASN A 256 7.09 2.73 -3.15
CA ASN A 256 5.76 2.27 -2.82
C ASN A 256 5.86 1.02 -1.92
N PRO A 257 5.36 1.04 -0.67
CA PRO A 257 5.40 -0.13 0.21
C PRO A 257 4.57 -1.32 -0.32
N ASN A 258 3.57 -1.07 -1.18
CA ASN A 258 2.80 -2.07 -1.91
C ASN A 258 3.24 -2.17 -3.39
N GLY A 259 4.50 -1.84 -3.72
CA GLY A 259 5.03 -1.86 -5.09
C GLY A 259 5.17 -3.25 -5.68
N PHE A 260 5.30 -4.28 -4.84
CA PHE A 260 5.66 -5.65 -5.22
C PHE A 260 4.52 -6.44 -5.87
N TYR A 261 3.29 -5.92 -5.92
CA TYR A 261 2.15 -6.58 -6.54
C TYR A 261 1.15 -5.60 -7.16
N VAL A 262 0.29 -6.15 -8.02
CA VAL A 262 -0.85 -5.44 -8.62
C VAL A 262 -2.07 -6.31 -8.41
N ASP A 263 -3.14 -5.76 -7.79
CA ASP A 263 -4.29 -6.57 -7.42
C ASP A 263 -5.58 -5.77 -7.24
N GLY A 264 -6.69 -6.49 -7.25
CA GLY A 264 -8.03 -5.94 -7.09
C GLY A 264 -8.61 -5.33 -8.36
N PRO A 265 -9.92 -5.08 -8.39
CA PRO A 265 -10.60 -4.62 -9.58
C PRO A 265 -10.15 -3.22 -10.01
N VAL A 266 -10.04 -3.01 -11.32
CA VAL A 266 -9.88 -1.69 -11.92
C VAL A 266 -11.15 -0.88 -11.70
N LEU A 267 -10.99 0.40 -11.34
CA LEU A 267 -12.12 1.29 -11.08
C LEU A 267 -13.00 1.45 -12.33
N ASP A 268 -14.26 1.08 -12.22
CA ASP A 268 -15.30 1.54 -13.12
C ASP A 268 -15.62 3.01 -12.82
N LEU A 269 -15.42 3.87 -13.81
CA LEU A 269 -15.59 5.32 -13.64
C LEU A 269 -17.01 5.75 -13.24
N ARG A 270 -18.01 4.86 -13.33
CA ARG A 270 -19.34 5.09 -12.74
C ARG A 270 -19.29 5.28 -11.22
N PHE A 271 -18.25 4.73 -10.56
CA PHE A 271 -18.00 4.86 -9.12
C PHE A 271 -16.88 5.86 -8.79
N LYS A 272 -16.49 6.69 -9.77
CA LYS A 272 -15.53 7.78 -9.55
C LYS A 272 -15.97 8.66 -8.36
N SER A 273 -15.03 8.92 -7.45
CA SER A 273 -15.31 9.64 -6.20
C SER A 273 -14.02 10.18 -5.59
N GLY A 274 -14.12 10.89 -4.46
CA GLY A 274 -12.95 11.36 -3.71
C GLY A 274 -12.02 10.27 -3.16
N ILE A 275 -12.40 8.98 -3.27
CA ILE A 275 -11.60 7.82 -2.86
C ILE A 275 -11.29 6.86 -4.02
N GLY A 276 -11.49 7.30 -5.25
CA GLY A 276 -11.19 6.55 -6.47
C GLY A 276 -11.44 7.43 -7.67
N TRP A 277 -10.37 7.85 -8.37
CA TRP A 277 -10.45 8.89 -9.39
C TRP A 277 -10.10 8.40 -10.79
N LEU A 278 -9.14 7.50 -10.92
CA LEU A 278 -8.58 7.00 -12.16
C LEU A 278 -8.92 5.52 -12.39
N PRO A 279 -8.97 5.06 -13.65
CA PRO A 279 -9.24 3.66 -13.99
C PRO A 279 -8.01 2.77 -13.70
N ILE A 280 -7.64 2.68 -12.44
CA ILE A 280 -6.52 1.87 -11.93
C ILE A 280 -7.03 0.80 -10.96
N PRO A 281 -6.31 -0.32 -10.79
CA PRO A 281 -6.68 -1.35 -9.82
C PRO A 281 -6.58 -0.84 -8.38
N THR A 282 -7.13 -1.60 -7.44
CA THR A 282 -7.06 -1.26 -6.01
C THR A 282 -5.63 -1.11 -5.55
N VAL A 283 -4.75 -2.04 -5.92
CA VAL A 283 -3.29 -1.99 -5.72
C VAL A 283 -2.65 -1.83 -7.09
N HIS A 284 -2.07 -0.66 -7.38
CA HIS A 284 -1.56 -0.38 -8.72
C HIS A 284 -0.07 -0.73 -8.91
N GLY A 285 0.66 -0.99 -7.82
CA GLY A 285 2.06 -1.41 -7.86
C GLY A 285 2.99 -0.39 -8.54
N MET A 286 2.73 0.90 -8.42
CA MET A 286 3.53 1.99 -9.00
C MET A 286 3.90 3.00 -7.92
N THR A 287 5.04 3.67 -8.07
CA THR A 287 5.35 4.87 -7.27
C THR A 287 4.50 6.06 -7.72
N LEU A 288 4.49 7.16 -6.95
CA LEU A 288 3.80 8.39 -7.39
C LEU A 288 4.41 8.98 -8.66
N GLY A 289 5.75 8.89 -8.81
CA GLY A 289 6.44 9.35 -10.02
C GLY A 289 6.02 8.55 -11.24
N GLU A 290 5.99 7.24 -11.15
CA GLU A 290 5.52 6.36 -12.23
C GLU A 290 4.04 6.58 -12.55
N LEU A 291 3.20 6.71 -11.53
CA LEU A 291 1.77 6.98 -11.70
C LEU A 291 1.53 8.34 -12.39
N ALA A 292 2.31 9.37 -12.08
CA ALA A 292 2.24 10.65 -12.76
C ALA A 292 2.63 10.54 -14.25
N LEU A 293 3.66 9.75 -14.57
CA LEU A 293 4.04 9.46 -15.96
C LEU A 293 2.94 8.72 -16.72
N LEU A 294 2.31 7.72 -16.08
CA LEU A 294 1.16 6.99 -16.63
C LEU A 294 -0.01 7.96 -16.90
N ILE A 295 -0.39 8.79 -15.92
CA ILE A 295 -1.48 9.76 -16.04
C ILE A 295 -1.26 10.70 -17.21
N GLN A 296 -0.04 11.23 -17.36
CA GLN A 296 0.30 12.11 -18.47
C GLN A 296 0.34 11.37 -19.81
N GLY A 297 0.95 10.18 -19.86
CA GLY A 297 1.14 9.40 -21.06
C GLY A 297 -0.16 8.86 -21.65
N GLU A 298 -1.09 8.46 -20.80
CA GLU A 298 -2.42 7.99 -21.19
C GLU A 298 -3.42 9.14 -21.45
N GLY A 299 -3.00 10.40 -21.26
CA GLY A 299 -3.84 11.57 -21.51
C GLY A 299 -5.01 11.70 -20.55
N TRP A 300 -4.86 11.25 -19.29
CA TRP A 300 -5.93 11.28 -18.27
C TRP A 300 -6.09 12.65 -17.59
N LEU A 301 -5.38 13.68 -18.07
CA LEU A 301 -5.45 15.05 -17.55
C LEU A 301 -6.38 15.91 -18.43
N ASP A 302 -7.24 16.69 -17.81
CA ASP A 302 -7.93 17.80 -18.50
C ASP A 302 -7.05 19.06 -18.50
N CYS A 303 -6.11 19.11 -19.41
CA CYS A 303 -5.16 20.22 -19.56
C CYS A 303 -5.67 21.37 -20.44
N GLN A 304 -6.92 21.36 -20.88
CA GLN A 304 -7.48 22.39 -21.80
C GLN A 304 -6.59 22.61 -23.04
N GLY A 305 -6.03 21.52 -23.59
CA GLY A 305 -5.16 21.54 -24.77
C GLY A 305 -3.72 22.01 -24.52
N LYS A 306 -3.31 22.17 -23.26
CA LYS A 306 -1.94 22.52 -22.88
C LYS A 306 -1.15 21.27 -22.48
N SER A 307 0.17 21.37 -22.43
CA SER A 307 1.07 20.31 -21.99
C SER A 307 1.59 20.58 -20.58
N LEU A 308 1.81 19.52 -19.81
CA LEU A 308 2.48 19.58 -18.51
C LEU A 308 3.99 19.39 -18.70
N ASP A 309 4.79 20.29 -18.14
CA ASP A 309 6.24 20.08 -17.95
C ASP A 309 6.42 19.26 -16.64
N LEU A 310 6.48 17.93 -16.78
CA LEU A 310 6.61 16.97 -15.70
C LEU A 310 8.02 16.42 -15.67
N GLN A 311 8.65 16.48 -14.50
CA GLN A 311 9.98 15.89 -14.24
C GLN A 311 9.90 15.00 -13.00
N VAL A 312 10.58 13.86 -13.02
CA VAL A 312 10.65 12.92 -11.89
C VAL A 312 12.10 12.70 -11.54
N VAL A 313 12.45 12.86 -10.27
CA VAL A 313 13.75 12.46 -9.71
C VAL A 313 13.56 11.07 -9.10
N PRO A 314 14.03 10.00 -9.76
CA PRO A 314 13.78 8.65 -9.30
C PRO A 314 14.65 8.29 -8.09
N CYS A 315 14.20 7.32 -7.32
CA CYS A 315 14.99 6.64 -6.30
C CYS A 315 16.18 5.88 -6.93
N LEU A 316 17.23 5.63 -6.15
CA LEU A 316 18.29 4.69 -6.53
C LEU A 316 18.18 3.42 -5.68
N ASN A 317 18.60 2.30 -6.24
CA ASN A 317 18.60 0.98 -5.59
C ASN A 317 17.22 0.47 -5.15
N TYR A 318 16.14 1.05 -5.66
CA TYR A 318 14.77 0.60 -5.46
C TYR A 318 14.35 -0.31 -6.62
N ARG A 319 13.58 -1.35 -6.30
CA ARG A 319 12.88 -2.26 -7.22
C ARG A 319 11.44 -2.40 -6.75
N HIS A 320 10.54 -2.77 -7.63
CA HIS A 320 9.15 -3.04 -7.22
C HIS A 320 9.07 -4.17 -6.18
N SER A 321 9.95 -5.19 -6.29
CA SER A 321 10.05 -6.28 -5.31
C SER A 321 10.63 -5.86 -3.94
N THR A 322 11.03 -4.61 -3.73
CA THR A 322 11.53 -4.15 -2.44
C THR A 322 10.39 -3.97 -1.44
N LEU A 323 10.39 -4.71 -0.35
CA LEU A 323 9.54 -4.45 0.82
C LEU A 323 10.12 -3.26 1.59
N TYR A 324 9.63 -2.07 1.25
CA TYR A 324 10.14 -0.84 1.83
C TYR A 324 9.38 -0.52 3.13
N ARG A 325 10.11 -0.48 4.26
CA ARG A 325 9.54 -0.08 5.53
C ARG A 325 9.48 1.44 5.61
N LEU A 326 8.30 1.98 5.92
CA LEU A 326 8.17 3.39 6.25
C LEU A 326 8.68 3.66 7.67
N LEU A 327 9.38 4.76 7.90
CA LEU A 327 9.79 5.17 9.25
C LEU A 327 8.67 5.94 9.98
N ARG A 328 7.76 6.55 9.23
CA ARG A 328 6.65 7.33 9.76
C ARG A 328 5.32 6.80 9.29
N ALA A 329 4.32 6.87 10.16
CA ALA A 329 2.95 6.57 9.78
C ALA A 329 2.52 7.52 8.64
N PRO A 330 2.10 6.98 7.48
CA PRO A 330 1.67 7.84 6.37
C PRO A 330 0.32 8.50 6.65
N SER A 331 -0.44 7.96 7.60
CA SER A 331 -1.68 8.55 8.14
C SER A 331 -1.87 8.14 9.60
N PRO A 332 -2.69 8.88 10.39
CA PRO A 332 -2.93 8.56 11.80
C PRO A 332 -3.55 7.16 12.03
N ASN A 333 -4.15 6.56 11.00
CA ASN A 333 -4.80 5.25 11.08
C ASN A 333 -3.98 4.11 10.42
N LEU A 334 -2.81 4.38 9.85
CA LEU A 334 -1.88 3.37 9.36
C LEU A 334 -0.65 3.39 10.27
N LYS A 335 -0.69 2.63 11.36
CA LYS A 335 0.22 2.78 12.50
C LYS A 335 1.48 1.89 12.42
N ASP A 336 1.48 0.91 11.54
CA ASP A 336 2.58 -0.02 11.30
C ASP A 336 2.49 -0.60 9.88
N MET A 337 3.52 -1.31 9.45
CA MET A 337 3.56 -1.93 8.12
C MET A 337 2.45 -2.96 7.93
N LYS A 338 2.08 -3.71 8.98
CA LYS A 338 0.99 -4.70 8.91
C LYS A 338 -0.35 -4.02 8.57
N SER A 339 -0.61 -2.84 9.16
CA SER A 339 -1.80 -2.05 8.84
C SER A 339 -1.79 -1.55 7.38
N ILE A 340 -0.62 -1.20 6.82
CA ILE A 340 -0.49 -0.80 5.41
C ILE A 340 -0.83 -1.96 4.47
N TYR A 341 -0.30 -3.15 4.71
CA TYR A 341 -0.56 -4.32 3.86
C TYR A 341 -2.00 -4.82 3.98
N LEU A 342 -2.55 -4.89 5.20
CA LEU A 342 -3.95 -5.30 5.42
C LEU A 342 -4.96 -4.24 4.98
N TYR A 343 -4.55 -2.99 4.83
CA TYR A 343 -5.41 -1.90 4.35
C TYR A 343 -6.01 -2.21 2.97
N SER A 344 -5.27 -2.88 2.09
CA SER A 344 -5.75 -3.32 0.77
C SER A 344 -7.01 -4.19 0.86
N SER A 345 -7.11 -5.04 1.89
CA SER A 345 -8.25 -5.95 2.11
C SER A 345 -9.33 -5.36 3.03
N THR A 346 -8.97 -4.44 3.95
CA THR A 346 -9.86 -4.02 5.04
C THR A 346 -10.51 -2.66 4.84
N CYS A 347 -10.00 -1.81 3.95
CA CYS A 347 -10.61 -0.50 3.69
C CYS A 347 -12.07 -0.60 3.20
N CYS A 348 -12.41 -1.65 2.47
CA CYS A 348 -13.75 -1.88 1.95
C CYS A 348 -14.81 -2.00 3.06
N PHE A 349 -14.46 -2.40 4.28
CA PHE A 349 -15.38 -2.44 5.42
C PHE A 349 -16.01 -1.09 5.75
N GLU A 350 -15.36 0.02 5.43
CA GLU A 350 -15.96 1.34 5.61
C GLU A 350 -17.20 1.57 4.70
N GLY A 351 -17.38 0.71 3.69
CA GLY A 351 -18.57 0.67 2.84
C GLY A 351 -19.63 -0.34 3.28
N THR A 352 -19.44 -0.99 4.42
CA THR A 352 -20.33 -2.01 4.99
C THR A 352 -20.85 -1.62 6.36
N VAL A 353 -21.64 -2.48 7.00
CA VAL A 353 -22.04 -2.30 8.41
C VAL A 353 -20.89 -2.56 9.39
N PHE A 354 -19.76 -3.07 8.95
CA PHE A 354 -18.59 -3.29 9.80
C PHE A 354 -17.76 -2.02 10.00
N THR A 355 -16.99 -1.99 11.08
CA THR A 355 -15.88 -1.06 11.25
C THR A 355 -14.57 -1.78 10.99
N ALA A 356 -13.61 -1.09 10.36
CA ALA A 356 -12.24 -1.56 10.17
C ALA A 356 -11.32 -1.18 11.35
N GLY A 357 -11.86 -1.12 12.57
CA GLY A 357 -11.08 -0.87 13.78
C GLY A 357 -10.71 0.59 14.04
N ARG A 358 -11.22 1.58 13.27
CA ARG A 358 -11.01 2.99 13.63
C ARG A 358 -11.59 3.29 15.02
N GLY A 359 -10.87 4.11 15.80
CA GLY A 359 -11.19 4.35 17.20
C GLY A 359 -10.69 3.28 18.15
N THR A 360 -9.76 2.44 17.69
CA THR A 360 -8.99 1.48 18.49
C THR A 360 -7.49 1.68 18.27
N ASP A 361 -6.68 0.93 18.99
CA ASP A 361 -5.23 0.94 18.78
C ASP A 361 -4.81 0.15 17.51
N TRP A 362 -5.77 -0.51 16.83
CA TRP A 362 -5.57 -1.47 15.73
C TRP A 362 -6.37 -1.17 14.45
N PRO A 363 -6.40 0.08 13.96
CA PRO A 363 -7.15 0.39 12.74
C PRO A 363 -6.60 -0.41 11.55
N PHE A 364 -7.52 -0.89 10.72
CA PHE A 364 -7.27 -1.70 9.51
C PHE A 364 -6.61 -3.08 9.75
N THR A 365 -6.38 -3.46 11.01
CA THR A 365 -5.87 -4.78 11.39
C THR A 365 -6.87 -5.61 12.17
N ILE A 366 -8.05 -5.06 12.41
CA ILE A 366 -9.22 -5.73 12.98
C ILE A 366 -10.48 -5.30 12.23
N TYR A 367 -11.52 -6.11 12.25
CA TYR A 367 -12.85 -5.70 11.80
C TYR A 367 -13.95 -6.31 12.68
N GLY A 368 -15.12 -5.67 12.71
CA GLY A 368 -16.26 -6.15 13.50
C GLY A 368 -17.46 -5.20 13.48
N CYS A 369 -18.56 -5.69 14.00
CA CYS A 369 -19.76 -4.86 14.31
C CYS A 369 -20.50 -5.44 15.53
N PRO A 370 -21.44 -4.67 16.14
CA PRO A 370 -22.20 -5.14 17.31
C PRO A 370 -23.04 -6.38 17.03
N ASP A 371 -23.65 -6.44 15.84
CA ASP A 371 -24.62 -7.49 15.48
C ASP A 371 -23.99 -8.70 14.80
N ALA A 372 -22.66 -8.77 14.73
CA ALA A 372 -21.97 -9.90 14.10
C ALA A 372 -22.10 -11.18 14.95
N SER A 373 -22.32 -12.29 14.25
CA SER A 373 -22.25 -13.66 14.79
C SER A 373 -21.18 -14.46 14.06
N PRO A 374 -19.88 -14.20 14.36
CA PRO A 374 -18.76 -14.81 13.63
C PRO A 374 -18.71 -16.31 13.81
N ASP A 375 -18.33 -17.04 12.76
CA ASP A 375 -18.10 -18.49 12.82
C ASP A 375 -17.05 -18.83 13.89
N PRO A 376 -17.34 -19.71 14.87
CA PRO A 376 -16.43 -20.07 15.94
C PRO A 376 -15.21 -20.90 15.48
N SER A 377 -15.20 -21.39 14.23
CA SER A 377 -14.04 -22.09 13.66
C SER A 377 -12.81 -21.18 13.50
N TRP A 378 -13.02 -19.88 13.47
CA TRP A 378 -11.95 -18.87 13.48
C TRP A 378 -12.07 -18.01 14.75
N PRO A 379 -10.97 -17.66 15.44
CA PRO A 379 -11.01 -16.95 16.72
C PRO A 379 -11.81 -15.65 16.67
N VAL A 380 -12.77 -15.51 17.61
CA VAL A 380 -13.60 -14.31 17.71
C VAL A 380 -12.89 -13.26 18.54
N PHE A 381 -12.83 -12.04 18.05
CA PHE A 381 -12.24 -10.90 18.73
C PHE A 381 -13.30 -9.89 19.17
N ARG A 382 -13.17 -9.36 20.38
CA ARG A 382 -14.07 -8.34 20.96
C ARG A 382 -13.31 -7.05 21.13
N PHE A 383 -13.93 -5.93 20.75
CA PHE A 383 -13.34 -4.60 20.92
C PHE A 383 -14.44 -3.54 21.01
N THR A 384 -14.08 -2.37 21.57
CA THR A 384 -15.00 -1.24 21.70
C THR A 384 -14.31 0.02 21.16
N PRO A 385 -14.79 0.59 20.04
CA PRO A 385 -14.24 1.84 19.50
C PRO A 385 -14.45 3.01 20.47
N ARG A 386 -13.43 3.88 20.56
CA ARG A 386 -13.44 5.09 21.40
C ARG A 386 -13.01 6.30 20.58
N SER A 387 -13.40 7.50 21.00
CA SER A 387 -12.87 8.73 20.42
C SER A 387 -11.35 8.82 20.70
N MET A 388 -10.59 9.07 19.65
CA MET A 388 -9.12 9.21 19.73
C MET A 388 -8.58 10.00 18.52
N PRO A 389 -7.35 10.53 18.57
CA PRO A 389 -6.73 11.17 17.41
C PRO A 389 -6.79 10.28 16.16
N GLY A 390 -7.14 10.85 15.01
CA GLY A 390 -7.38 10.13 13.75
C GLY A 390 -8.77 9.50 13.63
N ALA A 391 -9.56 9.46 14.72
CA ALA A 391 -10.93 8.94 14.74
C ALA A 391 -11.74 9.55 15.88
N LEU A 392 -12.07 10.85 15.78
CA LEU A 392 -12.81 11.58 16.83
C LEU A 392 -14.23 11.06 17.04
N LYS A 393 -14.87 10.56 15.99
CA LYS A 393 -16.22 9.98 15.99
C LYS A 393 -16.23 8.64 15.24
N PRO A 394 -15.58 7.60 15.78
CA PRO A 394 -15.56 6.30 15.13
C PRO A 394 -16.96 5.68 15.11
N ARG A 395 -17.22 4.84 14.09
CA ARG A 395 -18.44 4.02 14.06
C ARG A 395 -18.48 3.12 15.30
N TYR A 396 -19.66 2.95 15.89
CA TYR A 396 -19.89 2.14 17.10
C TYR A 396 -19.12 2.61 18.34
N GLN A 397 -18.88 3.91 18.45
CA GLN A 397 -18.22 4.46 19.63
C GLN A 397 -18.96 4.05 20.93
N GLY A 398 -18.23 3.40 21.85
CA GLY A 398 -18.75 2.93 23.13
C GLY A 398 -19.59 1.66 23.05
N GLN A 399 -19.73 1.02 21.88
CA GLN A 399 -20.44 -0.24 21.71
C GLN A 399 -19.44 -1.39 21.52
N GLU A 400 -19.68 -2.52 22.15
CA GLU A 400 -18.88 -3.74 21.92
C GLU A 400 -19.17 -4.26 20.51
N CYS A 401 -18.11 -4.51 19.75
CA CYS A 401 -18.13 -5.13 18.44
C CYS A 401 -17.54 -6.53 18.52
N LEU A 402 -18.11 -7.46 17.75
CA LEU A 402 -17.62 -8.80 17.52
C LEU A 402 -17.04 -8.90 16.12
N GLY A 403 -15.92 -9.60 15.95
CA GLY A 403 -15.28 -9.74 14.64
C GLY A 403 -13.97 -10.51 14.73
N ARG A 404 -12.95 -10.05 13.98
CA ARG A 404 -11.67 -10.73 13.84
C ARG A 404 -10.49 -9.82 14.16
N ASN A 405 -9.42 -10.46 14.66
CA ASN A 405 -8.11 -9.87 14.82
C ASN A 405 -7.18 -10.45 13.74
N LEU A 406 -6.77 -9.63 12.80
CA LEU A 406 -5.87 -10.02 11.71
C LEU A 406 -4.39 -9.86 12.09
N ARG A 407 -4.09 -9.29 13.25
CA ARG A 407 -2.72 -9.06 13.72
C ARG A 407 -1.98 -10.37 14.01
N ASP A 408 -2.75 -11.43 14.30
CA ASP A 408 -2.20 -12.76 14.61
C ASP A 408 -1.87 -13.56 13.33
N LEU A 409 -2.25 -13.06 12.14
CA LEU A 409 -1.87 -13.68 10.88
C LEU A 409 -0.36 -13.56 10.66
N PRO A 410 0.30 -14.63 10.19
CA PRO A 410 1.70 -14.55 9.79
C PRO A 410 1.93 -13.45 8.74
N PHE A 411 3.03 -12.73 8.87
CA PHE A 411 3.33 -11.62 7.96
C PHE A 411 3.49 -12.09 6.51
N GLU A 412 4.16 -13.23 6.33
CA GLU A 412 4.34 -13.86 5.01
C GLU A 412 3.02 -14.21 4.35
N ASP A 413 2.02 -14.66 5.12
CA ASP A 413 0.71 -15.01 4.58
C ASP A 413 -0.02 -13.76 4.08
N ILE A 414 0.10 -12.64 4.78
CA ILE A 414 -0.46 -11.34 4.36
C ILE A 414 0.18 -10.89 3.06
N LEU A 415 1.52 -10.92 2.97
CA LEU A 415 2.25 -10.50 1.77
C LEU A 415 1.95 -11.39 0.57
N ARG A 416 1.82 -12.71 0.80
CA ARG A 416 1.57 -13.69 -0.24
C ARG A 416 0.16 -13.60 -0.80
N GLN A 417 -0.82 -13.32 0.05
CA GLN A 417 -2.23 -13.32 -0.34
C GLN A 417 -2.60 -12.10 -1.19
N GLY A 418 -1.98 -10.93 -0.97
CA GLY A 418 -2.44 -9.69 -1.58
C GLY A 418 -3.78 -9.24 -0.98
N ILE A 419 -4.76 -8.88 -1.83
CA ILE A 419 -6.13 -8.59 -1.37
C ILE A 419 -6.81 -9.92 -0.99
N ASP A 420 -7.35 -9.97 0.23
CA ASP A 420 -8.02 -11.14 0.79
C ASP A 420 -9.51 -10.87 1.03
N LEU A 421 -10.35 -11.28 0.10
CA LEU A 421 -11.80 -11.13 0.22
C LEU A 421 -12.44 -12.15 1.18
N ARG A 422 -11.70 -13.12 1.70
CA ARG A 422 -12.23 -14.04 2.74
C ARG A 422 -12.68 -13.28 3.99
N PHE A 423 -12.04 -12.14 4.28
CA PHE A 423 -12.46 -11.28 5.39
C PHE A 423 -13.84 -10.67 5.16
N VAL A 424 -14.12 -10.23 3.93
CA VAL A 424 -15.42 -9.68 3.54
C VAL A 424 -16.48 -10.78 3.51
N GLU A 425 -16.13 -11.95 3.00
CA GLU A 425 -17.03 -13.12 2.95
C GLU A 425 -17.40 -13.60 4.38
N ASP A 426 -16.43 -13.71 5.31
CA ASP A 426 -16.67 -14.02 6.72
C ASP A 426 -17.59 -12.99 7.38
N ALA A 427 -17.30 -11.72 7.20
CA ALA A 427 -18.11 -10.63 7.74
C ALA A 427 -19.54 -10.65 7.19
N PHE A 428 -19.71 -10.83 5.89
CA PHE A 428 -21.00 -10.91 5.21
C PHE A 428 -21.84 -12.06 5.75
N ARG A 429 -21.25 -13.24 5.89
CA ARG A 429 -21.91 -14.42 6.48
C ARG A 429 -22.30 -14.21 7.94
N SER A 430 -21.47 -13.52 8.72
CA SER A 430 -21.68 -13.33 10.15
C SER A 430 -22.87 -12.42 10.50
N VAL A 431 -23.43 -11.69 9.52
CA VAL A 431 -24.65 -10.88 9.66
C VAL A 431 -25.80 -11.39 8.78
N GLY A 432 -25.75 -12.67 8.38
CA GLY A 432 -26.85 -13.35 7.71
C GLY A 432 -26.92 -13.16 6.19
N SER A 433 -25.82 -12.74 5.54
CA SER A 433 -25.69 -12.66 4.08
C SER A 433 -26.80 -11.86 3.40
N SER A 434 -27.09 -10.67 3.94
CA SER A 434 -28.16 -9.79 3.52
C SER A 434 -27.66 -8.56 2.77
N PRO A 435 -28.46 -7.98 1.85
CA PRO A 435 -28.17 -6.68 1.25
C PRO A 435 -27.90 -5.55 2.27
N ASP A 436 -28.43 -5.66 3.49
CA ASP A 436 -28.23 -4.70 4.58
C ASP A 436 -26.77 -4.66 5.08
N PHE A 437 -25.95 -5.61 4.66
CA PHE A 437 -24.49 -5.58 4.89
C PHE A 437 -23.84 -4.35 4.26
N PHE A 438 -24.32 -3.92 3.09
CA PHE A 438 -23.75 -2.82 2.33
C PHE A 438 -24.35 -1.48 2.74
N GLN A 439 -23.49 -0.48 2.94
CA GLN A 439 -23.94 0.89 3.22
C GLN A 439 -24.59 1.55 1.99
N PRO A 440 -25.56 2.44 2.16
CA PRO A 440 -26.24 3.13 1.06
C PRO A 440 -25.27 4.01 0.23
N ASN A 441 -25.77 4.55 -0.88
CA ASN A 441 -25.07 5.49 -1.76
C ASN A 441 -23.81 4.91 -2.42
N ASN A 442 -23.83 3.63 -2.72
CA ASN A 442 -22.71 2.89 -3.33
C ASN A 442 -21.41 3.05 -2.51
N ALA A 443 -21.52 3.04 -1.18
CA ALA A 443 -20.37 3.25 -0.33
C ALA A 443 -19.34 2.11 -0.43
N PHE A 444 -19.82 0.88 -0.61
CA PHE A 444 -18.97 -0.30 -0.83
C PHE A 444 -18.36 -0.26 -2.24
N GLU A 445 -19.19 -0.04 -3.26
CA GLU A 445 -18.79 0.00 -4.67
C GLU A 445 -17.73 1.08 -4.94
N LYS A 446 -17.85 2.25 -4.30
CA LYS A 446 -16.84 3.31 -4.40
C LYS A 446 -15.47 2.88 -3.87
N ARG A 447 -15.42 1.97 -2.88
CA ARG A 447 -14.18 1.46 -2.32
C ARG A 447 -13.60 0.33 -3.15
N VAL A 448 -14.42 -0.66 -3.46
CA VAL A 448 -13.96 -1.79 -4.30
C VAL A 448 -13.82 -1.41 -5.77
N GLY A 449 -14.50 -0.35 -6.21
CA GLY A 449 -14.38 0.21 -7.56
C GLY A 449 -15.35 -0.35 -8.59
N VAL A 450 -16.17 -1.33 -8.23
CA VAL A 450 -17.10 -2.06 -9.12
C VAL A 450 -18.37 -2.45 -8.38
N ASP A 451 -19.47 -2.72 -9.12
CA ASP A 451 -20.75 -3.15 -8.54
C ASP A 451 -20.95 -4.66 -8.47
N TRP A 452 -20.16 -5.42 -9.21
CA TRP A 452 -20.38 -6.85 -9.35
C TRP A 452 -19.88 -7.68 -8.15
N ILE A 453 -18.95 -7.16 -7.31
CA ILE A 453 -18.50 -7.87 -6.10
C ILE A 453 -19.66 -8.04 -5.12
N ALA A 454 -20.40 -6.97 -4.82
CA ALA A 454 -21.57 -7.05 -3.94
C ALA A 454 -22.61 -8.05 -4.48
N ARG A 455 -22.88 -8.03 -5.79
CA ARG A 455 -23.81 -8.97 -6.44
C ARG A 455 -23.33 -10.41 -6.34
N MET A 456 -22.06 -10.69 -6.61
CA MET A 456 -21.51 -12.05 -6.50
C MET A 456 -21.59 -12.58 -5.07
N LEU A 457 -21.31 -11.75 -4.06
CA LEU A 457 -21.48 -12.14 -2.65
C LEU A 457 -22.95 -12.49 -2.34
N LEU A 458 -23.91 -11.69 -2.80
CA LEU A 458 -25.35 -11.95 -2.64
C LEU A 458 -25.80 -13.21 -3.38
N ASP A 459 -25.22 -13.51 -4.53
CA ASP A 459 -25.47 -14.70 -5.32
C ASP A 459 -24.77 -15.96 -4.76
N GLY A 460 -23.98 -15.82 -3.67
CA GLY A 460 -23.33 -16.92 -2.96
C GLY A 460 -22.03 -17.41 -3.57
N PHE A 461 -21.38 -16.61 -4.43
CA PHE A 461 -20.04 -16.91 -4.93
C PHE A 461 -19.00 -16.80 -3.81
N SER A 462 -17.97 -17.63 -3.88
CA SER A 462 -16.85 -17.58 -2.95
C SER A 462 -15.93 -16.37 -3.21
N SER A 463 -15.14 -15.97 -2.21
CA SER A 463 -14.08 -14.98 -2.38
C SER A 463 -13.14 -15.33 -3.52
N ALA A 464 -12.75 -16.60 -3.66
CA ALA A 464 -11.89 -17.08 -4.73
C ALA A 464 -12.51 -16.89 -6.14
N ASP A 465 -13.82 -17.15 -6.31
CA ASP A 465 -14.53 -16.92 -7.59
C ASP A 465 -14.55 -15.43 -7.93
N ILE A 466 -14.71 -14.59 -6.91
CA ILE A 466 -14.72 -13.13 -7.06
C ILE A 466 -13.32 -12.62 -7.43
N GLU A 467 -12.28 -13.09 -6.74
CA GLU A 467 -10.89 -12.73 -7.00
C GLU A 467 -10.43 -13.15 -8.41
N ALA A 468 -10.84 -14.33 -8.86
CA ALA A 468 -10.54 -14.80 -10.20
C ALA A 468 -11.11 -13.89 -11.30
N ARG A 469 -12.22 -13.18 -11.04
CA ARG A 469 -12.90 -12.37 -12.03
C ARG A 469 -12.13 -11.12 -12.45
N TRP A 470 -11.34 -10.51 -11.59
CA TRP A 470 -10.59 -9.30 -11.97
C TRP A 470 -9.21 -9.58 -12.56
N GLN A 471 -8.77 -10.85 -12.61
CA GLN A 471 -7.42 -11.17 -13.09
C GLN A 471 -7.15 -10.73 -14.54
N PRO A 472 -8.09 -10.86 -15.51
CA PRO A 472 -7.86 -10.33 -16.85
C PRO A 472 -7.59 -8.81 -16.89
N ASP A 473 -8.27 -8.04 -16.02
CA ASP A 473 -8.10 -6.60 -15.94
C ASP A 473 -6.74 -6.24 -15.31
N ILE A 474 -6.27 -7.05 -14.36
CA ILE A 474 -4.92 -6.92 -13.78
C ILE A 474 -3.84 -7.11 -14.84
N GLU A 475 -3.93 -8.16 -15.66
CA GLU A 475 -2.96 -8.39 -16.73
C GLU A 475 -2.98 -7.28 -17.79
N ALA A 476 -4.17 -6.78 -18.13
CA ALA A 476 -4.30 -5.61 -19.00
C ALA A 476 -3.64 -4.36 -18.40
N PHE A 477 -3.83 -4.10 -17.11
CA PHE A 477 -3.22 -2.97 -16.43
C PHE A 477 -1.70 -3.12 -16.29
N LYS A 478 -1.19 -4.31 -16.00
CA LYS A 478 0.26 -4.58 -16.01
C LYS A 478 0.89 -4.28 -17.37
N ALA A 479 0.21 -4.63 -18.46
CA ALA A 479 0.66 -4.29 -19.80
C ALA A 479 0.62 -2.77 -20.05
N LEU A 480 -0.45 -2.08 -19.60
CA LEU A 480 -0.62 -0.64 -19.72
C LEU A 480 0.47 0.15 -18.96
N ARG A 481 0.76 -0.23 -17.70
CA ARG A 481 1.72 0.51 -16.86
C ARG A 481 3.17 0.34 -17.29
N ARG A 482 3.53 -0.78 -17.95
CA ARG A 482 4.91 -1.18 -18.26
C ARG A 482 5.78 -0.08 -18.91
N PRO A 483 5.31 0.72 -19.89
CA PRO A 483 6.12 1.80 -20.48
C PRO A 483 6.46 2.94 -19.52
N TYR A 484 5.78 3.04 -18.39
CA TYR A 484 5.90 4.12 -17.41
C TYR A 484 6.68 3.73 -16.16
N LEU A 485 7.11 2.47 -16.06
CA LEU A 485 7.90 2.00 -14.92
C LEU A 485 9.32 2.56 -15.00
N LEU A 486 9.78 3.13 -13.90
CA LEU A 486 11.14 3.67 -13.71
C LEU A 486 12.07 2.65 -13.06
N TYR A 487 11.50 1.65 -12.41
CA TYR A 487 12.23 0.68 -11.60
C TYR A 487 12.01 -0.75 -12.12
N PRO A 488 13.00 -1.63 -11.96
CA PRO A 488 12.84 -3.06 -12.25
C PRO A 488 11.69 -3.67 -11.43
N GLU A 489 10.98 -4.62 -12.01
CA GLU A 489 9.94 -5.38 -11.28
C GLU A 489 10.57 -6.43 -10.36
N GLU A 490 11.76 -6.98 -10.75
CA GLU A 490 12.55 -7.98 -10.04
C GLU A 490 13.93 -7.45 -9.65
#